data_4ecb2a7749207e214f816a95139af478
#
_entry.id   4ecb2a7749207e214f816a95139af478
#
_cell.length_a   1.000
_cell.length_b   1.000
_cell.length_c   1.000
_cell.angle_alpha   90.00
_cell.angle_beta   90.00
_cell.angle_gamma   90.00
#
_symmetry.space_group_name_H-M   'P 1'
#
loop_
_entity.id
_entity.type
_entity.pdbx_description
1 polymer ?
#
loop_
_entity_poly.entity_id
_entity_poly.type
_entity_poly.pdbx_seq_one_letter_code
_entity_poly.pdbx_strand_id
1 'polypeptide(L)'
;GDFLKLLGNGKEFGLKHINYTYQEGEGGIAEALRLAEFFASGEKICVVLGDNIIEKNIRKAVEHFRRQKKGAKILLKEVPDPQRFGVAELKGDRIARIEEKPGKPKSRYAVVGIYFFDQEVFNVIKTLKPSGRGELEITDVNNRYIEKRLMTWDILEGWWTDAGTFKSLIRANQLVAKTGANNL
;
A
#
# COMPACT_ATOMS: atom_id res chain seq x y z
N GLY A 1 -3.67 16.69 -16.39
CA GLY A 1 -2.33 16.37 -15.98
C GLY A 1 -1.68 15.34 -16.89
N ASP A 2 -0.39 15.13 -16.71
CA ASP A 2 0.41 14.28 -17.61
C ASP A 2 0.02 12.79 -17.52
N PHE A 3 -0.44 12.32 -16.38
CA PHE A 3 -0.99 10.97 -16.25
C PHE A 3 -2.21 10.74 -17.14
N LEU A 4 -3.09 11.72 -17.27
CA LEU A 4 -4.24 11.63 -18.19
C LEU A 4 -3.79 11.51 -19.65
N LYS A 5 -2.75 12.24 -20.04
CA LYS A 5 -2.18 12.16 -21.39
C LYS A 5 -1.50 10.82 -21.65
N LEU A 6 -0.78 10.31 -20.63
CA LEU A 6 0.01 9.08 -20.74
C LEU A 6 -0.87 7.81 -20.71
N LEU A 7 -1.85 7.77 -19.82
CA LEU A 7 -2.63 6.57 -19.54
C LEU A 7 -4.02 6.57 -20.19
N GLY A 8 -4.48 7.74 -20.68
CA GLY A 8 -5.78 7.86 -21.33
C GLY A 8 -6.92 7.28 -20.49
N ASN A 9 -7.77 6.48 -21.10
CA ASN A 9 -8.84 5.76 -20.41
C ASN A 9 -8.47 4.34 -19.98
N GLY A 10 -7.20 3.94 -20.12
CA GLY A 10 -6.69 2.62 -19.72
C GLY A 10 -6.88 1.49 -20.72
N LYS A 11 -7.60 1.70 -21.82
CA LYS A 11 -7.88 0.62 -22.80
C LYS A 11 -6.61 0.04 -23.44
N GLU A 12 -5.60 0.88 -23.71
CA GLU A 12 -4.30 0.45 -24.23
C GLU A 12 -3.56 -0.49 -23.29
N PHE A 13 -3.87 -0.45 -21.98
CA PHE A 13 -3.31 -1.31 -20.95
C PHE A 13 -4.24 -2.50 -20.59
N GLY A 14 -5.29 -2.74 -21.38
CA GLY A 14 -6.25 -3.82 -21.12
C GLY A 14 -7.18 -3.57 -19.92
N LEU A 15 -7.26 -2.33 -19.41
CA LEU A 15 -8.15 -1.96 -18.33
C LEU A 15 -9.54 -1.62 -18.84
N LYS A 16 -10.57 -1.88 -18.04
CA LYS A 16 -11.95 -1.50 -18.39
C LYS A 16 -12.09 0.01 -18.51
N HIS A 17 -11.53 0.75 -17.56
CA HIS A 17 -11.46 2.21 -17.53
C HIS A 17 -10.48 2.67 -16.45
N ILE A 18 -10.05 3.94 -16.53
CA ILE A 18 -9.32 4.66 -15.49
C ILE A 18 -10.14 5.90 -15.11
N ASN A 19 -10.31 6.12 -13.81
CA ASN A 19 -10.81 7.37 -13.27
C ASN A 19 -9.67 8.17 -12.68
N TYR A 20 -9.75 9.47 -12.77
CA TYR A 20 -8.77 10.39 -12.23
C TYR A 20 -9.44 11.26 -11.19
N THR A 21 -8.76 11.47 -10.09
CA THR A 21 -9.15 12.43 -9.07
C THR A 21 -7.93 13.23 -8.63
N TYR A 22 -8.16 14.37 -8.03
CA TYR A 22 -7.11 15.27 -7.58
C TYR A 22 -7.20 15.44 -6.07
N GLN A 23 -6.07 15.22 -5.36
CA GLN A 23 -5.93 15.53 -3.95
C GLN A 23 -5.39 16.95 -3.81
N GLU A 24 -6.08 17.80 -3.08
CA GLU A 24 -5.61 19.14 -2.75
C GLU A 24 -4.70 19.06 -1.51
N GLY A 25 -3.44 19.51 -1.67
CA GLY A 25 -2.48 19.50 -0.57
C GLY A 25 -1.87 18.12 -0.29
N GLU A 26 -1.29 17.98 0.90
CA GLU A 26 -0.51 16.81 1.34
C GLU A 26 -1.17 16.16 2.56
N GLY A 27 -2.46 15.84 2.48
CA GLY A 27 -3.25 15.28 3.59
C GLY A 27 -3.01 13.80 3.89
N GLY A 28 -2.04 13.17 3.21
CA GLY A 28 -1.65 11.78 3.44
C GLY A 28 -2.38 10.76 2.57
N ILE A 29 -1.91 9.50 2.63
CA ILE A 29 -2.40 8.42 1.78
C ILE A 29 -3.86 8.08 2.07
N ALA A 30 -4.28 8.09 3.35
CA ALA A 30 -5.65 7.77 3.71
C ALA A 30 -6.64 8.85 3.22
N GLU A 31 -6.23 10.12 3.17
CA GLU A 31 -7.04 11.18 2.57
C GLU A 31 -7.20 10.97 1.06
N ALA A 32 -6.11 10.67 0.35
CA ALA A 32 -6.17 10.33 -1.07
C ALA A 32 -7.09 9.14 -1.33
N LEU A 33 -6.99 8.08 -0.50
CA LEU A 33 -7.88 6.93 -0.59
C LEU A 33 -9.34 7.28 -0.40
N ARG A 34 -9.68 8.20 0.51
CA ARG A 34 -11.05 8.68 0.73
C ARG A 34 -11.71 9.21 -0.55
N LEU A 35 -10.94 9.83 -1.44
CA LEU A 35 -11.45 10.33 -2.72
C LEU A 35 -11.95 9.22 -3.64
N ALA A 36 -11.53 7.98 -3.42
CA ALA A 36 -11.97 6.83 -4.20
C ALA A 36 -13.25 6.15 -3.66
N GLU A 37 -13.87 6.63 -2.56
CA GLU A 37 -15.02 6.00 -1.92
C GLU A 37 -16.16 5.74 -2.89
N PHE A 38 -16.57 6.76 -3.62
CA PHE A 38 -17.65 6.64 -4.61
C PHE A 38 -17.28 5.69 -5.75
N PHE A 39 -16.04 5.75 -6.22
CA PHE A 39 -15.54 4.88 -7.28
C PHE A 39 -15.47 3.41 -6.85
N ALA A 40 -15.07 3.15 -5.62
CA ALA A 40 -14.97 1.79 -5.06
C ALA A 40 -16.34 1.10 -4.95
N SER A 41 -17.44 1.87 -4.88
CA SER A 41 -18.82 1.36 -4.97
C SER A 41 -19.14 0.15 -4.06
N GLY A 42 -18.54 0.13 -2.86
CA GLY A 42 -18.73 -0.95 -1.89
C GLY A 42 -17.94 -2.23 -2.13
N GLU A 43 -17.11 -2.26 -3.18
CA GLU A 43 -16.28 -3.40 -3.52
C GLU A 43 -14.98 -3.47 -2.69
N LYS A 44 -14.34 -4.64 -2.68
CA LYS A 44 -12.97 -4.78 -2.20
C LYS A 44 -12.00 -4.06 -3.12
N ILE A 45 -11.04 -3.39 -2.54
CA ILE A 45 -10.06 -2.59 -3.29
C ILE A 45 -8.63 -3.05 -3.04
N CYS A 46 -7.78 -2.83 -4.04
CA CYS A 46 -6.33 -2.89 -3.91
C CYS A 46 -5.79 -1.47 -4.13
N VAL A 47 -5.05 -0.97 -3.17
CA VAL A 47 -4.37 0.32 -3.21
C VAL A 47 -2.90 0.09 -3.50
N VAL A 48 -2.37 0.73 -4.53
CA VAL A 48 -0.95 0.64 -4.89
C VAL A 48 -0.38 2.03 -4.97
N LEU A 49 0.67 2.30 -4.20
CA LEU A 49 1.40 3.56 -4.30
C LEU A 49 2.22 3.56 -5.57
N GLY A 50 2.13 4.64 -6.35
CA GLY A 50 2.69 4.73 -7.70
C GLY A 50 4.21 4.69 -7.80
N ASP A 51 4.91 4.83 -6.67
CA ASP A 51 6.37 4.75 -6.56
C ASP A 51 6.88 3.36 -6.15
N ASN A 52 5.99 2.39 -5.92
CA ASN A 52 6.38 1.04 -5.51
C ASN A 52 6.66 0.15 -6.71
N ILE A 53 7.89 -0.35 -6.80
CA ILE A 53 8.36 -1.25 -7.86
C ILE A 53 8.65 -2.62 -7.24
N ILE A 54 8.11 -3.68 -7.85
CA ILE A 54 8.20 -5.05 -7.34
C ILE A 54 8.72 -6.01 -8.41
N GLU A 55 9.49 -7.02 -8.01
CA GLU A 55 9.99 -8.05 -8.91
C GLU A 55 8.91 -9.04 -9.32
N LYS A 56 8.22 -9.61 -8.35
CA LYS A 56 7.17 -10.60 -8.55
C LYS A 56 5.80 -9.96 -8.48
N ASN A 57 4.86 -10.44 -9.29
CA ASN A 57 3.49 -9.94 -9.23
C ASN A 57 2.78 -10.32 -7.92
N ILE A 58 1.67 -9.66 -7.65
CA ILE A 58 0.88 -9.84 -6.42
C ILE A 58 -0.36 -10.73 -6.61
N ARG A 59 -0.43 -11.50 -7.69
CA ARG A 59 -1.61 -12.31 -8.03
C ARG A 59 -2.07 -13.21 -6.87
N LYS A 60 -1.13 -13.93 -6.23
CA LYS A 60 -1.43 -14.79 -5.07
C LYS A 60 -2.08 -14.00 -3.92
N ALA A 61 -1.54 -12.82 -3.59
CA ALA A 61 -2.10 -11.98 -2.53
C ALA A 61 -3.50 -11.47 -2.87
N VAL A 62 -3.74 -11.10 -4.13
CA VAL A 62 -5.07 -10.73 -4.64
C VAL A 62 -6.06 -11.88 -4.48
N GLU A 63 -5.68 -13.10 -4.89
CA GLU A 63 -6.53 -14.29 -4.77
C GLU A 63 -6.83 -14.64 -3.31
N HIS A 64 -5.84 -14.58 -2.42
CA HIS A 64 -6.03 -14.78 -0.98
C HIS A 64 -7.02 -13.76 -0.43
N PHE A 65 -6.85 -12.47 -0.78
CA PHE A 65 -7.74 -11.42 -0.30
C PHE A 65 -9.16 -11.54 -0.87
N ARG A 66 -9.32 -11.96 -2.12
CA ARG A 66 -10.65 -12.21 -2.70
C ARG A 66 -11.45 -13.25 -1.92
N ARG A 67 -10.78 -14.29 -1.40
CA ARG A 67 -11.40 -15.36 -0.57
C ARG A 67 -11.67 -14.94 0.86
N GLN A 68 -10.94 -13.92 1.37
CA GLN A 68 -11.15 -13.39 2.72
C GLN A 68 -12.53 -12.73 2.81
N LYS A 69 -13.35 -13.09 3.80
CA LYS A 69 -14.73 -12.56 3.89
C LYS A 69 -14.77 -11.05 4.14
N LYS A 70 -13.93 -10.55 5.06
CA LYS A 70 -13.87 -9.14 5.48
C LYS A 70 -12.48 -8.78 5.98
N GLY A 71 -12.24 -7.48 6.14
CA GLY A 71 -11.02 -6.94 6.75
C GLY A 71 -10.02 -6.45 5.72
N ALA A 72 -8.77 -6.40 6.12
CA ALA A 72 -7.67 -5.89 5.32
C ALA A 72 -6.54 -6.92 5.17
N LYS A 73 -5.70 -6.70 4.16
CA LYS A 73 -4.45 -7.43 3.96
C LYS A 73 -3.35 -6.45 3.59
N ILE A 74 -2.16 -6.66 4.11
CA ILE A 74 -0.94 -5.94 3.72
C ILE A 74 0.14 -6.91 3.27
N LEU A 75 1.12 -6.38 2.54
CA LEU A 75 2.32 -7.09 2.15
C LEU A 75 3.49 -6.58 3.00
N LEU A 76 4.30 -7.50 3.51
CA LEU A 76 5.48 -7.22 4.30
C LEU A 76 6.74 -7.61 3.52
N LYS A 77 7.78 -6.82 3.68
CA LYS A 77 9.11 -7.11 3.14
C LYS A 77 10.17 -6.91 4.20
N GLU A 78 11.06 -7.87 4.36
CA GLU A 78 12.24 -7.68 5.19
C GLU A 78 13.23 -6.76 4.48
N VAL A 79 13.65 -5.68 5.16
CA VAL A 79 14.53 -4.65 4.62
C VAL A 79 15.67 -4.33 5.59
N PRO A 80 16.82 -3.83 5.09
CA PRO A 80 17.94 -3.45 5.94
C PRO A 80 17.73 -2.14 6.71
N ASP A 81 16.86 -1.26 6.20
CA ASP A 81 16.62 0.10 6.67
C ASP A 81 15.11 0.35 7.00
N PRO A 82 14.49 -0.45 7.91
CA PRO A 82 13.06 -0.43 8.17
C PRO A 82 12.52 0.91 8.69
N GLN A 83 13.34 1.72 9.34
CA GLN A 83 12.96 3.02 9.90
C GLN A 83 12.48 4.04 8.85
N ARG A 84 12.62 3.74 7.57
CA ARG A 84 12.09 4.58 6.47
C ARG A 84 10.60 4.37 6.20
N PHE A 85 10.03 3.30 6.72
CA PHE A 85 8.72 2.78 6.35
C PHE A 85 7.82 2.58 7.58
N GLY A 86 6.57 2.26 7.35
CA GLY A 86 5.76 1.64 8.40
C GLY A 86 6.34 0.27 8.75
N VAL A 87 6.60 0.02 10.03
CA VAL A 87 7.24 -1.21 10.50
C VAL A 87 6.25 -2.07 11.26
N ALA A 88 6.05 -3.31 10.81
CA ALA A 88 5.16 -4.26 11.44
C ALA A 88 5.86 -5.01 12.59
N GLU A 89 5.28 -4.98 13.78
CA GLU A 89 5.67 -5.84 14.92
C GLU A 89 4.85 -7.12 14.85
N LEU A 90 5.53 -8.27 14.68
CA LEU A 90 4.89 -9.58 14.62
C LEU A 90 4.87 -10.26 15.98
N LYS A 91 3.75 -10.92 16.33
CA LYS A 91 3.60 -11.83 17.46
C LYS A 91 3.00 -13.15 16.98
N GLY A 92 3.88 -14.12 16.76
CA GLY A 92 3.51 -15.38 16.10
C GLY A 92 3.04 -15.10 14.67
N ASP A 93 1.87 -15.57 14.33
CA ASP A 93 1.22 -15.43 13.03
C ASP A 93 0.43 -14.11 12.85
N ARG A 94 0.50 -13.18 13.82
CA ARG A 94 -0.27 -11.94 13.82
C ARG A 94 0.61 -10.70 13.87
N ILE A 95 0.09 -9.63 13.29
CA ILE A 95 0.66 -8.30 13.47
C ILE A 95 0.09 -7.72 14.78
N ALA A 96 0.99 -7.33 15.69
CA ALA A 96 0.60 -6.69 16.95
C ALA A 96 0.29 -5.21 16.75
N ARG A 97 1.10 -4.53 15.94
CA ARG A 97 0.94 -3.11 15.54
C ARG A 97 1.85 -2.79 14.37
N ILE A 98 1.58 -1.66 13.74
CA ILE A 98 2.48 -1.02 12.79
C ILE A 98 2.85 0.35 13.35
N GLU A 99 4.14 0.71 13.29
CA GLU A 99 4.65 2.01 13.70
C GLU A 99 5.22 2.73 12.47
N GLU A 100 4.75 3.97 12.23
CA GLU A 100 5.19 4.77 11.09
C GLU A 100 6.57 5.34 11.35
N LYS A 101 7.52 5.06 10.48
CA LYS A 101 8.90 5.58 10.50
C LYS A 101 9.52 5.61 11.91
N PRO A 102 9.58 4.47 12.62
CA PRO A 102 10.05 4.46 14.02
C PRO A 102 11.52 4.79 14.12
N GLY A 103 11.89 5.62 15.11
CA GLY A 103 13.30 5.92 15.37
C GLY A 103 14.12 4.70 15.85
N LYS A 104 13.43 3.71 16.46
CA LYS A 104 14.01 2.41 16.89
C LYS A 104 13.07 1.28 16.45
N PRO A 105 13.24 0.76 15.21
CA PRO A 105 12.38 -0.30 14.69
C PRO A 105 12.44 -1.57 15.55
N LYS A 106 11.28 -2.16 15.84
CA LYS A 106 11.19 -3.42 16.60
C LYS A 106 11.29 -4.66 15.74
N SER A 107 11.26 -4.50 14.44
CA SER A 107 11.44 -5.56 13.45
C SER A 107 12.07 -5.03 12.18
N ARG A 108 12.38 -5.93 11.23
CA ARG A 108 12.86 -5.58 9.89
C ARG A 108 11.77 -5.64 8.82
N TYR A 109 10.52 -5.90 9.22
CA TYR A 109 9.39 -6.04 8.30
C TYR A 109 8.76 -4.69 7.98
N ALA A 110 9.14 -4.13 6.84
CA ALA A 110 8.51 -2.94 6.28
C ALA A 110 7.16 -3.30 5.65
N VAL A 111 6.18 -2.42 5.83
CA VAL A 111 4.90 -2.49 5.11
C VAL A 111 5.14 -1.96 3.70
N VAL A 112 4.86 -2.80 2.70
CA VAL A 112 4.94 -2.42 1.29
C VAL A 112 3.78 -1.48 0.95
N GLY A 113 3.99 -0.52 0.05
CA GLY A 113 2.95 0.42 -0.39
C GLY A 113 1.87 -0.23 -1.27
N ILE A 114 1.45 -1.44 -0.88
CA ILE A 114 0.36 -2.21 -1.52
C ILE A 114 -0.55 -2.73 -0.42
N TYR A 115 -1.80 -2.28 -0.45
CA TYR A 115 -2.78 -2.55 0.60
C TYR A 115 -4.06 -3.12 -0.02
N PHE A 116 -4.73 -3.97 0.71
CA PHE A 116 -6.03 -4.51 0.32
C PHE A 116 -7.03 -4.23 1.42
N PHE A 117 -8.18 -3.68 1.07
CA PHE A 117 -9.21 -3.31 2.02
C PHE A 117 -10.61 -3.77 1.55
N ASP A 118 -11.45 -4.13 2.51
CA ASP A 118 -12.88 -4.18 2.28
C ASP A 118 -13.49 -2.77 2.33
N GLN A 119 -14.79 -2.65 2.07
CA GLN A 119 -15.51 -1.36 2.04
C GLN A 119 -15.46 -0.58 3.37
N GLU A 120 -15.22 -1.26 4.49
CA GLU A 120 -15.14 -0.62 5.81
C GLU A 120 -13.99 0.38 5.92
N VAL A 121 -13.02 0.34 5.03
CA VAL A 121 -11.89 1.28 5.03
C VAL A 121 -12.34 2.74 5.01
N PHE A 122 -13.39 3.07 4.27
CA PHE A 122 -13.89 4.45 4.18
C PHE A 122 -14.52 4.92 5.49
N ASN A 123 -15.23 4.03 6.19
CA ASN A 123 -15.74 4.31 7.53
C ASN A 123 -14.58 4.49 8.53
N VAL A 124 -13.55 3.65 8.46
CA VAL A 124 -12.35 3.79 9.29
C VAL A 124 -11.69 5.15 9.05
N ILE A 125 -11.46 5.53 7.79
CA ILE A 125 -10.81 6.81 7.44
C ILE A 125 -11.59 8.00 8.02
N LYS A 126 -12.91 7.99 7.98
CA LYS A 126 -13.77 9.06 8.53
C LYS A 126 -13.59 9.25 10.04
N THR A 127 -13.06 8.27 10.75
CA THR A 127 -12.81 8.35 12.21
C THR A 127 -11.39 8.80 12.58
N LEU A 128 -10.49 8.88 11.60
CA LEU A 128 -9.11 9.25 11.85
C LEU A 128 -8.97 10.74 12.14
N LYS A 129 -7.91 11.05 12.89
CA LYS A 129 -7.43 12.42 13.10
C LYS A 129 -6.07 12.57 12.43
N PRO A 130 -5.73 13.75 11.91
CA PRO A 130 -4.40 14.01 11.39
C PRO A 130 -3.31 13.72 12.42
N SER A 131 -2.22 13.13 11.97
CA SER A 131 -1.02 12.87 12.78
C SER A 131 -0.30 14.18 13.16
N GLY A 132 0.79 14.09 13.92
CA GLY A 132 1.68 15.22 14.18
C GLY A 132 2.29 15.85 12.93
N ARG A 133 2.21 15.18 11.77
CA ARG A 133 2.61 15.69 10.44
C ARG A 133 1.48 16.39 9.69
N GLY A 134 0.27 16.42 10.24
CA GLY A 134 -0.92 16.95 9.58
C GLY A 134 -1.56 15.99 8.57
N GLU A 135 -1.10 14.74 8.50
CA GLU A 135 -1.53 13.73 7.52
C GLU A 135 -2.50 12.71 8.13
N LEU A 136 -3.47 12.25 7.34
CA LEU A 136 -4.23 11.03 7.64
C LEU A 136 -3.39 9.82 7.22
N GLU A 137 -2.81 9.14 8.21
CA GLU A 137 -1.85 8.07 8.00
C GLU A 137 -2.53 6.77 7.60
N ILE A 138 -2.02 6.13 6.55
CA ILE A 138 -2.45 4.77 6.18
C ILE A 138 -2.07 3.75 7.28
N THR A 139 -1.04 4.04 8.04
CA THR A 139 -0.62 3.24 9.20
C THR A 139 -1.69 3.21 10.27
N ASP A 140 -2.40 4.33 10.51
CA ASP A 140 -3.51 4.36 11.46
C ASP A 140 -4.72 3.57 10.95
N VAL A 141 -5.01 3.63 9.65
CA VAL A 141 -6.03 2.74 9.04
C VAL A 141 -5.69 1.27 9.30
N ASN A 142 -4.45 0.86 9.02
CA ASN A 142 -4.00 -0.51 9.24
C ASN A 142 -4.11 -0.92 10.72
N ASN A 143 -3.71 -0.05 11.65
CA ASN A 143 -3.81 -0.32 13.07
C ASN A 143 -5.25 -0.51 13.55
N ARG A 144 -6.22 0.21 12.97
CA ARG A 144 -7.66 -0.02 13.26
C ARG A 144 -8.12 -1.43 12.86
N TYR A 145 -7.63 -1.95 11.73
CA TYR A 145 -7.91 -3.33 11.35
C TYR A 145 -7.19 -4.34 12.24
N ILE A 146 -5.98 -4.04 12.69
CA ILE A 146 -5.23 -4.89 13.65
C ILE A 146 -5.97 -4.96 14.99
N GLU A 147 -6.41 -3.83 15.54
CA GLU A 147 -7.20 -3.76 16.79
C GLU A 147 -8.47 -4.62 16.72
N LYS A 148 -9.15 -4.62 15.57
CA LYS A 148 -10.35 -5.43 15.30
C LYS A 148 -10.03 -6.91 14.98
N ARG A 149 -8.76 -7.32 14.92
CA ARG A 149 -8.30 -8.65 14.48
C ARG A 149 -8.76 -9.02 13.06
N LEU A 150 -8.82 -8.05 12.19
CA LEU A 150 -9.26 -8.16 10.80
C LEU A 150 -8.14 -7.91 9.79
N MET A 151 -6.88 -7.79 10.25
CA MET A 151 -5.70 -7.65 9.42
C MET A 151 -5.07 -9.02 9.15
N THR A 152 -4.84 -9.32 7.87
CA THR A 152 -4.00 -10.43 7.41
C THR A 152 -2.76 -9.89 6.69
N TRP A 153 -1.78 -10.74 6.46
CA TRP A 153 -0.55 -10.35 5.78
C TRP A 153 0.05 -11.50 5.00
N ASP A 154 0.83 -11.17 3.96
CA ASP A 154 1.70 -12.10 3.24
C ASP A 154 3.10 -11.46 3.12
N ILE A 155 4.14 -12.29 2.95
CA ILE A 155 5.46 -11.80 2.56
C ILE A 155 5.48 -11.54 1.06
N LEU A 156 5.96 -10.37 0.65
CA LEU A 156 6.21 -10.07 -0.75
C LEU A 156 7.44 -10.82 -1.24
N GLU A 157 7.24 -11.68 -2.23
CA GLU A 157 8.31 -12.42 -2.90
C GLU A 157 9.17 -11.50 -3.79
N GLY A 158 10.43 -11.88 -4.03
CA GLY A 158 11.35 -11.11 -4.86
C GLY A 158 11.82 -9.81 -4.20
N TRP A 159 12.48 -8.94 -4.97
CA TRP A 159 12.88 -7.63 -4.48
C TRP A 159 11.72 -6.62 -4.54
N TRP A 160 11.84 -5.61 -3.71
CA TRP A 160 10.97 -4.44 -3.66
C TRP A 160 11.79 -3.19 -3.39
N THR A 161 11.39 -2.10 -3.97
CA THR A 161 11.91 -0.76 -3.65
C THR A 161 10.85 0.31 -3.91
N ASP A 162 10.92 1.40 -3.16
CA ASP A 162 10.26 2.65 -3.54
C ASP A 162 11.09 3.35 -4.64
N ALA A 163 10.51 4.28 -5.36
CA ALA A 163 11.15 5.16 -6.31
C ALA A 163 10.91 6.65 -5.97
N GLY A 164 10.58 6.94 -4.70
CA GLY A 164 10.21 8.27 -4.22
C GLY A 164 11.38 9.25 -4.05
N THR A 165 12.65 8.79 -4.18
CA THR A 165 13.85 9.62 -4.16
C THR A 165 14.73 9.33 -5.36
N PHE A 166 15.61 10.26 -5.76
CA PHE A 166 16.58 10.01 -6.85
C PHE A 166 17.43 8.76 -6.60
N LYS A 167 17.86 8.55 -5.34
CA LYS A 167 18.66 7.37 -4.96
C LYS A 167 17.87 6.08 -5.11
N SER A 168 16.64 6.03 -4.63
CA SER A 168 15.80 4.83 -4.74
C SER A 168 15.32 4.59 -6.19
N LEU A 169 15.11 5.65 -6.98
CA LEU A 169 14.82 5.55 -8.41
C LEU A 169 16.00 4.92 -9.20
N ILE A 170 17.23 5.34 -8.93
CA ILE A 170 18.43 4.72 -9.54
C ILE A 170 18.50 3.23 -9.17
N ARG A 171 18.27 2.91 -7.89
CA ARG A 171 18.22 1.52 -7.41
C ARG A 171 17.15 0.72 -8.13
N ALA A 172 15.93 1.28 -8.28
CA ALA A 172 14.83 0.64 -9.00
C ALA A 172 15.24 0.30 -10.43
N ASN A 173 15.83 1.25 -11.17
CA ASN A 173 16.32 1.02 -12.53
C ASN A 173 17.34 -0.12 -12.59
N GLN A 174 18.30 -0.17 -11.67
CA GLN A 174 19.30 -1.24 -11.61
C GLN A 174 18.68 -2.61 -11.35
N LEU A 175 17.69 -2.70 -10.45
CA LEU A 175 16.98 -3.94 -10.14
C LEU A 175 16.16 -4.42 -11.34
N VAL A 176 15.40 -3.52 -11.96
CA VAL A 176 14.62 -3.83 -13.17
C VAL A 176 15.51 -4.28 -14.32
N ALA A 177 16.65 -3.62 -14.55
CA ALA A 177 17.60 -4.01 -15.58
C ALA A 177 18.20 -5.40 -15.34
N LYS A 178 18.33 -5.83 -14.08
CA LYS A 178 18.92 -7.13 -13.70
C LYS A 178 17.95 -8.29 -13.83
N THR A 179 16.71 -8.16 -13.36
CA THR A 179 15.78 -9.28 -13.21
C THR A 179 14.37 -9.00 -13.73
N GLY A 180 14.11 -7.79 -14.26
CA GLY A 180 12.77 -7.37 -14.65
C GLY A 180 11.91 -6.96 -13.44
N ALA A 181 10.68 -6.54 -13.73
CA ALA A 181 9.68 -6.17 -12.73
C ALA A 181 8.33 -6.83 -13.05
N ASN A 182 7.50 -7.01 -12.03
CA ASN A 182 6.15 -7.60 -12.13
C ASN A 182 6.13 -8.98 -12.85
N ASN A 183 7.17 -9.78 -12.63
CA ASN A 183 7.30 -11.10 -13.25
C ASN A 183 6.23 -12.08 -12.73
N LEU A 184 5.79 -12.99 -13.61
CA LEU A 184 4.87 -14.08 -13.30
C LEU A 184 5.49 -15.10 -12.34
#